data_5c42d40cae24e0b6a939e8a9e5f0ac32
#
_entry.id   5c42d40cae24e0b6a939e8a9e5f0ac32
#
_cell.length_a   1.000
_cell.length_b   1.000
_cell.length_c   1.000
_cell.angle_alpha   90.00
_cell.angle_beta   90.00
_cell.angle_gamma   90.00
#
_symmetry.space_group_name_H-M   'P 1'
#
loop_
_entity.id
_entity.type
_entity.pdbx_description
1 polymer ?
#
loop_
_entity_poly.entity_id
_entity_poly.type
_entity_poly.pdbx_seq_one_letter_code
_entity_poly.pdbx_strand_id
1 'polypeptide(L)'
;MQAPVSPAKERAPPSHSASGHNGKALTACAYAGSGITREESVALDKVDLYQRLGPDTIQRISSEFYTRVFDDEQWFRSIFSASTKGEAIRNQGDFLVERLGGPKLYTQRKGKHYRLIARHSPYDLNPRSAARWLEHMEASLESIAEVDAESKELLMAYFSHMAYFLVAGKDMTNPSNLVDYHNKMAESSRKS
;
A
#
# COMPACT_ATOMS: atom_id res chain seq x y z
N MET A 1 16.30 43.74 42.55
CA MET A 1 17.15 43.56 41.38
C MET A 1 16.55 42.40 40.59
N GLN A 2 15.82 42.69 39.52
CA GLN A 2 15.27 41.69 38.63
C GLN A 2 16.18 41.53 37.43
N ALA A 3 16.53 40.28 37.10
CA ALA A 3 17.32 39.94 35.91
C ALA A 3 16.48 40.05 34.64
N PRO A 4 17.07 40.44 33.48
CA PRO A 4 16.34 40.62 32.23
C PRO A 4 16.00 39.27 31.58
N VAL A 5 14.75 39.14 31.13
CA VAL A 5 14.24 37.99 30.36
C VAL A 5 14.70 38.15 28.90
N SER A 6 15.42 37.14 28.37
CA SER A 6 15.79 37.08 26.95
C SER A 6 14.59 36.75 26.07
N PRO A 7 14.44 37.35 24.87
CA PRO A 7 13.34 37.09 23.98
C PRO A 7 13.49 35.69 23.32
N ALA A 8 12.38 34.99 23.28
CA ALA A 8 12.23 33.69 22.63
C ALA A 8 12.51 33.81 21.11
N LYS A 9 13.38 32.96 20.60
CA LYS A 9 13.60 32.79 19.16
C LYS A 9 12.35 32.19 18.51
N GLU A 10 11.73 33.00 17.67
CA GLU A 10 10.63 32.60 16.81
C GLU A 10 11.12 31.54 15.82
N ARG A 11 10.58 30.33 15.91
CA ARG A 11 10.81 29.25 14.96
C ARG A 11 10.03 29.53 13.68
N ALA A 12 10.72 29.72 12.58
CA ALA A 12 10.12 29.78 11.26
C ALA A 12 9.36 28.47 10.96
N PRO A 13 8.16 28.54 10.32
CA PRO A 13 7.40 27.34 9.96
C PRO A 13 8.14 26.54 8.87
N PRO A 14 8.05 25.20 8.88
CA PRO A 14 8.67 24.37 7.86
C PRO A 14 8.04 24.63 6.50
N SER A 15 8.86 24.85 5.48
CA SER A 15 8.45 25.08 4.10
C SER A 15 7.74 23.83 3.50
N HIS A 16 6.48 23.97 3.14
CA HIS A 16 5.62 22.91 2.59
C HIS A 16 5.87 22.52 1.12
N SER A 17 6.99 22.91 0.50
CA SER A 17 7.23 22.65 -0.92
C SER A 17 7.84 21.29 -1.28
N ALA A 18 8.41 20.56 -0.33
CA ALA A 18 9.06 19.27 -0.60
C ALA A 18 8.07 18.06 -0.71
N SER A 19 6.87 18.17 -0.16
CA SER A 19 5.91 17.05 -0.09
C SER A 19 5.28 16.67 -1.44
N GLY A 20 5.10 17.63 -2.34
CA GLY A 20 4.40 17.39 -3.62
C GLY A 20 5.22 16.63 -4.67
N HIS A 21 6.55 16.84 -4.68
CA HIS A 21 7.45 16.19 -5.65
C HIS A 21 7.67 14.69 -5.30
N ASN A 22 7.83 14.37 -4.03
CA ASN A 22 8.02 12.99 -3.57
C ASN A 22 6.79 12.11 -3.84
N GLY A 23 5.58 12.65 -3.72
CA GLY A 23 4.35 11.90 -4.01
C GLY A 23 4.18 11.52 -5.49
N LYS A 24 4.52 12.42 -6.42
CA LYS A 24 4.47 12.14 -7.87
C LYS A 24 5.49 11.09 -8.28
N ALA A 25 6.69 11.17 -7.75
CA ALA A 25 7.76 10.23 -7.99
C ALA A 25 7.43 8.82 -7.50
N LEU A 26 6.93 8.72 -6.27
CA LEU A 26 6.49 7.46 -5.68
C LEU A 26 5.41 6.77 -6.54
N THR A 27 4.42 7.54 -6.97
CA THR A 27 3.35 7.04 -7.84
C THR A 27 3.89 6.58 -9.21
N ALA A 28 4.82 7.32 -9.82
CA ALA A 28 5.46 6.93 -11.09
C ALA A 28 6.27 5.63 -10.95
N CYS A 29 7.03 5.47 -9.86
CA CYS A 29 7.76 4.22 -9.59
C CYS A 29 6.81 3.04 -9.38
N ALA A 30 5.68 3.25 -8.71
CA ALA A 30 4.68 2.21 -8.52
C ALA A 30 4.06 1.74 -9.85
N TYR A 31 3.72 2.65 -10.75
CA TYR A 31 3.21 2.30 -12.09
C TYR A 31 4.27 1.57 -12.93
N ALA A 32 5.51 2.07 -12.92
CA ALA A 32 6.60 1.41 -13.65
C ALA A 32 6.88 -0.02 -13.13
N GLY A 33 6.82 -0.22 -11.83
CA GLY A 33 7.06 -1.53 -11.21
C GLY A 33 5.91 -2.52 -11.40
N SER A 34 4.66 -2.04 -11.35
CA SER A 34 3.47 -2.88 -11.48
C SER A 34 3.07 -3.18 -12.93
N GLY A 35 3.50 -2.36 -13.89
CA GLY A 35 3.01 -2.40 -15.27
C GLY A 35 1.55 -1.95 -15.46
N ILE A 36 0.91 -1.46 -14.39
CA ILE A 36 -0.49 -1.01 -14.41
C ILE A 36 -0.56 0.49 -14.68
N THR A 37 -1.46 0.92 -15.55
CA THR A 37 -1.74 2.34 -15.79
C THR A 37 -2.49 2.98 -14.63
N ARG A 38 -2.49 4.32 -14.61
CA ARG A 38 -3.28 5.06 -13.61
C ARG A 38 -4.77 4.75 -13.73
N GLU A 39 -5.27 4.71 -14.95
CA GLU A 39 -6.68 4.46 -15.27
C GLU A 39 -7.13 3.10 -14.75
N GLU A 40 -6.32 2.07 -14.96
CA GLU A 40 -6.57 0.71 -14.47
C GLU A 40 -6.54 0.64 -12.93
N SER A 41 -5.56 1.30 -12.30
CA SER A 41 -5.40 1.26 -10.84
C SER A 41 -6.57 1.88 -10.06
N VAL A 42 -7.34 2.76 -10.68
CA VAL A 42 -8.53 3.42 -10.09
C VAL A 42 -9.85 2.97 -10.72
N ALA A 43 -9.82 2.03 -11.66
CA ALA A 43 -11.02 1.57 -12.35
C ALA A 43 -12.04 0.96 -11.38
N LEU A 44 -11.58 0.32 -10.31
CA LEU A 44 -12.45 -0.24 -9.28
C LEU A 44 -13.30 0.84 -8.57
N ASP A 45 -12.90 2.11 -8.57
CA ASP A 45 -13.66 3.20 -7.95
C ASP A 45 -14.94 3.58 -8.73
N LYS A 46 -15.08 3.07 -9.96
CA LYS A 46 -16.25 3.27 -10.81
C LYS A 46 -17.32 2.19 -10.64
N VAL A 47 -17.01 1.14 -9.87
CA VAL A 47 -17.87 -0.03 -9.66
C VAL A 47 -18.13 -0.22 -8.18
N ASP A 48 -19.37 -0.45 -7.79
CA ASP A 48 -19.72 -0.78 -6.41
C ASP A 48 -19.40 -2.26 -6.13
N LEU A 49 -18.11 -2.55 -5.92
CA LEU A 49 -17.65 -3.90 -5.64
C LEU A 49 -18.14 -4.43 -4.29
N TYR A 50 -18.41 -3.54 -3.33
CA TYR A 50 -18.96 -3.96 -2.04
C TYR A 50 -20.37 -4.55 -2.21
N GLN A 51 -21.23 -3.92 -3.00
CA GLN A 51 -22.57 -4.45 -3.28
C GLN A 51 -22.51 -5.71 -4.18
N ARG A 52 -21.59 -5.74 -5.14
CA ARG A 52 -21.43 -6.86 -6.09
C ARG A 52 -20.96 -8.13 -5.40
N LEU A 53 -19.93 -8.05 -4.57
CA LEU A 53 -19.30 -9.22 -3.94
C LEU A 53 -19.92 -9.56 -2.58
N GLY A 54 -20.41 -8.57 -1.86
CA GLY A 54 -20.90 -8.72 -0.50
C GLY A 54 -19.79 -8.86 0.55
N PRO A 55 -20.10 -8.54 1.82
CA PRO A 55 -19.11 -8.54 2.90
C PRO A 55 -18.46 -9.91 3.15
N ASP A 56 -19.22 -10.99 3.04
CA ASP A 56 -18.73 -12.34 3.33
C ASP A 56 -17.69 -12.80 2.29
N THR A 57 -17.94 -12.53 0.99
CA THR A 57 -16.98 -12.81 -0.08
C THR A 57 -15.71 -12.01 0.10
N ILE A 58 -15.82 -10.72 0.45
CA ILE A 58 -14.67 -9.85 0.70
C ILE A 58 -13.84 -10.36 1.89
N GLN A 59 -14.48 -10.78 2.97
CA GLN A 59 -13.79 -11.38 4.11
C GLN A 59 -13.12 -12.71 3.73
N ARG A 60 -13.78 -13.52 2.89
CA ARG A 60 -13.23 -14.79 2.40
C ARG A 60 -11.99 -14.59 1.54
N ILE A 61 -11.91 -13.53 0.72
CA ILE A 61 -10.68 -13.17 -0.02
C ILE A 61 -9.49 -13.06 0.94
N SER A 62 -9.64 -12.35 2.05
CA SER A 62 -8.58 -12.20 3.06
C SER A 62 -8.25 -13.52 3.75
N SER A 63 -9.24 -14.36 4.03
CA SER A 63 -9.03 -15.66 4.66
C SER A 63 -8.24 -16.60 3.75
N GLU A 64 -8.64 -16.72 2.47
CA GLU A 64 -7.96 -17.53 1.46
C GLU A 64 -6.53 -17.05 1.23
N PHE A 65 -6.32 -15.73 1.12
CA PHE A 65 -5.01 -15.14 0.96
C PHE A 65 -4.07 -15.47 2.12
N TYR A 66 -4.48 -15.21 3.36
CA TYR A 66 -3.61 -15.48 4.51
C TYR A 66 -3.43 -16.96 4.83
N THR A 67 -4.35 -17.81 4.39
CA THR A 67 -4.12 -19.27 4.45
C THR A 67 -2.91 -19.64 3.60
N ARG A 68 -2.84 -19.15 2.35
CA ARG A 68 -1.69 -19.37 1.47
C ARG A 68 -0.39 -18.75 2.00
N VAL A 69 -0.44 -17.53 2.51
CA VAL A 69 0.71 -16.84 3.11
C VAL A 69 1.31 -17.62 4.28
N PHE A 70 0.48 -18.10 5.19
CA PHE A 70 0.96 -18.80 6.40
C PHE A 70 1.39 -20.24 6.12
N ASP A 71 1.00 -20.80 4.99
CA ASP A 71 1.44 -22.12 4.51
C ASP A 71 2.64 -22.03 3.53
N ASP A 72 3.11 -20.81 3.21
CA ASP A 72 4.22 -20.56 2.28
C ASP A 72 5.62 -20.80 2.91
N GLU A 73 6.63 -20.66 2.10
CA GLU A 73 8.05 -20.76 2.51
C GLU A 73 8.39 -19.75 3.62
N GLN A 74 9.34 -20.14 4.47
CA GLN A 74 9.74 -19.37 5.65
C GLN A 74 10.13 -17.93 5.33
N TRP A 75 10.82 -17.68 4.19
CA TRP A 75 11.27 -16.35 3.82
C TRP A 75 10.10 -15.38 3.59
N PHE A 76 9.01 -15.84 2.94
CA PHE A 76 7.84 -15.01 2.68
C PHE A 76 6.95 -14.91 3.92
N ARG A 77 6.69 -16.03 4.58
CA ARG A 77 5.92 -16.07 5.82
C ARG A 77 6.49 -15.16 6.92
N SER A 78 7.82 -15.06 7.02
CA SER A 78 8.49 -14.24 8.05
C SER A 78 8.17 -12.75 7.92
N ILE A 79 7.78 -12.26 6.74
CA ILE A 79 7.35 -10.87 6.51
C ILE A 79 6.11 -10.55 7.35
N PHE A 80 5.27 -11.54 7.66
CA PHE A 80 4.02 -11.39 8.39
C PHE A 80 4.13 -11.78 9.88
N SER A 81 5.33 -12.01 10.39
CA SER A 81 5.59 -12.51 11.74
C SER A 81 5.13 -11.58 12.87
N ALA A 82 4.90 -10.29 12.59
CA ALA A 82 4.41 -9.31 13.56
C ALA A 82 2.91 -9.42 13.88
N SER A 83 2.17 -10.30 13.20
CA SER A 83 0.73 -10.50 13.39
C SER A 83 0.39 -11.98 13.44
N THR A 84 -0.64 -12.33 14.19
CA THR A 84 -1.25 -13.66 14.07
C THR A 84 -2.03 -13.76 12.75
N LYS A 85 -2.23 -15.00 12.23
CA LYS A 85 -3.05 -15.25 11.04
C LYS A 85 -4.44 -14.61 11.16
N GLY A 86 -5.10 -14.77 12.30
CA GLY A 86 -6.43 -14.21 12.53
C GLY A 86 -6.46 -12.67 12.52
N GLU A 87 -5.45 -12.02 13.10
CA GLU A 87 -5.33 -10.56 13.07
C GLU A 87 -5.06 -10.04 11.66
N ALA A 88 -4.23 -10.73 10.89
CA ALA A 88 -3.91 -10.38 9.52
C ALA A 88 -5.16 -10.48 8.62
N ILE A 89 -5.91 -11.58 8.71
CA ILE A 89 -7.20 -11.78 8.02
C ILE A 89 -8.17 -10.65 8.35
N ARG A 90 -8.37 -10.37 9.63
CA ARG A 90 -9.28 -9.32 10.08
C ARG A 90 -8.85 -7.94 9.58
N ASN A 91 -7.55 -7.63 9.67
CA ASN A 91 -7.04 -6.32 9.27
C ASN A 91 -7.23 -6.07 7.77
N GLN A 92 -6.92 -7.05 6.94
CA GLN A 92 -7.08 -6.93 5.49
C GLN A 92 -8.55 -6.98 5.09
N GLY A 93 -9.35 -7.86 5.70
CA GLY A 93 -10.79 -7.96 5.42
C GLY A 93 -11.52 -6.66 5.73
N ASP A 94 -11.31 -6.09 6.93
CA ASP A 94 -11.90 -4.79 7.30
C ASP A 94 -11.44 -3.67 6.35
N PHE A 95 -10.16 -3.70 5.94
CA PHE A 95 -9.62 -2.75 4.98
C PHE A 95 -10.29 -2.88 3.60
N LEU A 96 -10.43 -4.10 3.09
CA LEU A 96 -11.06 -4.36 1.79
C LEU A 96 -12.54 -4.00 1.80
N VAL A 97 -13.29 -4.35 2.85
CA VAL A 97 -14.68 -3.94 3.01
C VAL A 97 -14.80 -2.42 2.87
N GLU A 98 -13.98 -1.67 3.62
CA GLU A 98 -14.00 -0.21 3.57
C GLU A 98 -13.53 0.33 2.21
N ARG A 99 -12.47 -0.25 1.61
CA ARG A 99 -11.90 0.19 0.34
C ARG A 99 -12.85 0.00 -0.84
N LEU A 100 -13.67 -1.03 -0.80
CA LEU A 100 -14.62 -1.39 -1.86
C LEU A 100 -16.00 -0.72 -1.72
N GLY A 101 -16.17 0.20 -0.78
CA GLY A 101 -17.40 1.00 -0.62
C GLY A 101 -18.26 0.63 0.57
N GLY A 102 -17.86 -0.35 1.38
CA GLY A 102 -18.55 -0.75 2.60
C GLY A 102 -18.30 0.14 3.81
N PRO A 103 -18.75 -0.26 5.00
CA PRO A 103 -18.61 0.50 6.23
C PRO A 103 -17.12 0.66 6.64
N LYS A 104 -16.82 1.76 7.36
CA LYS A 104 -15.45 2.16 7.74
C LYS A 104 -14.87 1.32 8.90
N LEU A 105 -14.87 -0.01 8.75
CA LEU A 105 -14.45 -0.94 9.79
C LEU A 105 -12.97 -0.80 10.15
N TYR A 106 -12.12 -0.70 9.13
CA TYR A 106 -10.68 -0.55 9.31
C TYR A 106 -10.31 0.80 9.96
N THR A 107 -10.86 1.90 9.42
CA THR A 107 -10.58 3.26 9.92
C THR A 107 -11.02 3.43 11.38
N GLN A 108 -12.16 2.86 11.76
CA GLN A 108 -12.65 2.91 13.16
C GLN A 108 -11.69 2.20 14.12
N ARG A 109 -11.08 1.09 13.71
CA ARG A 109 -10.23 0.27 14.56
C ARG A 109 -8.74 0.64 14.52
N LYS A 110 -8.21 0.96 13.36
CA LYS A 110 -6.78 1.19 13.10
C LYS A 110 -6.42 2.64 12.76
N GLY A 111 -7.42 3.51 12.56
CA GLY A 111 -7.24 4.89 12.11
C GLY A 111 -6.95 5.00 10.60
N LYS A 112 -6.73 6.21 10.13
CA LYS A 112 -6.75 6.57 8.70
C LYS A 112 -5.71 5.85 7.84
N HIS A 113 -6.06 5.60 6.58
CA HIS A 113 -5.27 4.85 5.58
C HIS A 113 -3.95 5.54 5.17
N TYR A 114 -3.81 6.87 5.30
CA TYR A 114 -2.61 7.60 4.87
C TYR A 114 -1.30 7.18 5.59
N ARG A 115 -1.40 6.34 6.63
CA ARG A 115 -0.23 5.73 7.30
C ARG A 115 0.19 4.38 6.70
N LEU A 116 -0.32 4.01 5.53
CA LEU A 116 -0.10 2.69 4.95
C LEU A 116 1.40 2.40 4.75
N ILE A 117 2.16 3.30 4.12
CA ILE A 117 3.61 3.17 3.94
C ILE A 117 4.31 3.04 5.30
N ALA A 118 4.02 3.94 6.26
CA ALA A 118 4.64 3.89 7.58
C ALA A 118 4.34 2.59 8.35
N ARG A 119 3.16 2.00 8.14
CA ARG A 119 2.81 0.70 8.75
C ARG A 119 3.52 -0.48 8.11
N HIS A 120 3.93 -0.35 6.85
CA HIS A 120 4.64 -1.39 6.11
C HIS A 120 6.16 -1.20 6.12
N SER A 121 6.68 -0.06 6.59
CA SER A 121 8.12 0.21 6.62
C SER A 121 8.95 -0.79 7.44
N PRO A 122 8.45 -1.43 8.53
CA PRO A 122 9.22 -2.43 9.26
C PRO A 122 9.40 -3.76 8.51
N TYR A 123 8.58 -4.03 7.48
CA TYR A 123 8.62 -5.30 6.75
C TYR A 123 9.64 -5.26 5.62
N ASP A 124 10.19 -6.44 5.27
CA ASP A 124 11.13 -6.57 4.15
C ASP A 124 10.38 -6.63 2.81
N LEU A 125 9.87 -5.46 2.39
CA LEU A 125 9.18 -5.31 1.11
C LEU A 125 10.20 -5.03 0.02
N ASN A 126 10.15 -5.83 -1.04
CA ASN A 126 10.96 -5.72 -2.24
C ASN A 126 10.17 -6.28 -3.44
N PRO A 127 10.65 -6.14 -4.70
CA PRO A 127 9.91 -6.62 -5.87
C PRO A 127 9.59 -8.13 -5.81
N ARG A 128 10.48 -8.94 -5.23
CA ARG A 128 10.25 -10.40 -5.08
C ARG A 128 9.08 -10.68 -4.14
N SER A 129 9.04 -9.98 -2.99
CA SER A 129 7.94 -10.16 -2.03
C SER A 129 6.61 -9.62 -2.56
N ALA A 130 6.63 -8.54 -3.35
CA ALA A 130 5.44 -8.01 -4.02
C ALA A 130 4.88 -9.00 -5.05
N ALA A 131 5.75 -9.59 -5.89
CA ALA A 131 5.36 -10.60 -6.86
C ALA A 131 4.73 -11.82 -6.17
N ARG A 132 5.36 -12.35 -5.11
CA ARG A 132 4.82 -13.50 -4.36
C ARG A 132 3.48 -13.18 -3.68
N TRP A 133 3.34 -11.96 -3.16
CA TRP A 133 2.08 -11.48 -2.61
C TRP A 133 0.96 -11.50 -3.66
N LEU A 134 1.25 -11.03 -4.87
CA LEU A 134 0.30 -10.99 -5.98
C LEU A 134 -0.08 -12.40 -6.47
N GLU A 135 0.86 -13.34 -6.55
CA GLU A 135 0.58 -14.75 -6.86
C GLU A 135 -0.43 -15.35 -5.88
N HIS A 136 -0.25 -15.13 -4.58
CA HIS A 136 -1.21 -15.63 -3.57
C HIS A 136 -2.55 -14.92 -3.66
N MET A 137 -2.57 -13.62 -3.94
CA MET A 137 -3.83 -12.88 -4.06
C MET A 137 -4.61 -13.34 -5.29
N GLU A 138 -3.95 -13.52 -6.44
CA GLU A 138 -4.57 -14.03 -7.65
C GLU A 138 -5.15 -15.42 -7.43
N ALA A 139 -4.37 -16.35 -6.88
CA ALA A 139 -4.83 -17.69 -6.56
C ALA A 139 -6.01 -17.69 -5.56
N SER A 140 -6.05 -16.72 -4.64
CA SER A 140 -7.16 -16.57 -3.70
C SER A 140 -8.43 -16.10 -4.38
N LEU A 141 -8.33 -15.11 -5.26
CA LEU A 141 -9.47 -14.64 -6.05
C LEU A 141 -10.01 -15.75 -6.99
N GLU A 142 -9.10 -16.55 -7.57
CA GLU A 142 -9.49 -17.69 -8.43
C GLU A 142 -10.21 -18.79 -7.69
N SER A 143 -9.90 -19.00 -6.42
CA SER A 143 -10.53 -20.06 -5.61
C SER A 143 -11.93 -19.71 -5.13
N ILE A 144 -12.41 -18.50 -5.36
CA ILE A 144 -13.71 -17.99 -4.87
C ILE A 144 -14.66 -17.81 -6.06
N ALA A 145 -15.60 -18.71 -6.23
CA ALA A 145 -16.53 -18.74 -7.37
C ALA A 145 -17.40 -17.48 -7.50
N GLU A 146 -17.65 -16.77 -6.40
CA GLU A 146 -18.43 -15.53 -6.36
C GLU A 146 -17.67 -14.30 -6.85
N VAL A 147 -16.34 -14.40 -7.07
CA VAL A 147 -15.53 -13.36 -7.67
C VAL A 147 -15.54 -13.56 -9.18
N ASP A 148 -16.39 -12.82 -9.88
CA ASP A 148 -16.45 -12.85 -11.34
C ASP A 148 -15.17 -12.29 -12.00
N ALA A 149 -15.01 -12.57 -13.32
CA ALA A 149 -13.80 -12.20 -14.05
C ALA A 149 -13.52 -10.69 -14.04
N GLU A 150 -14.55 -9.85 -14.21
CA GLU A 150 -14.40 -8.39 -14.18
C GLU A 150 -13.96 -7.90 -12.80
N SER A 151 -14.60 -8.40 -11.74
CA SER A 151 -14.23 -8.08 -10.35
C SER A 151 -12.79 -8.50 -10.05
N LYS A 152 -12.34 -9.66 -10.53
CA LYS A 152 -10.97 -10.15 -10.40
C LYS A 152 -9.98 -9.20 -11.10
N GLU A 153 -10.23 -8.81 -12.35
CA GLU A 153 -9.37 -7.89 -13.09
C GLU A 153 -9.22 -6.55 -12.38
N LEU A 154 -10.33 -5.96 -11.93
CA LEU A 154 -10.33 -4.70 -11.19
C LEU A 154 -9.54 -4.80 -9.87
N LEU A 155 -9.73 -5.87 -9.11
CA LEU A 155 -9.01 -6.10 -7.86
C LEU A 155 -7.53 -6.32 -8.10
N MET A 156 -7.15 -7.12 -9.10
CA MET A 156 -5.73 -7.39 -9.41
C MET A 156 -5.01 -6.15 -9.90
N ALA A 157 -5.63 -5.30 -10.73
CA ALA A 157 -5.05 -4.02 -11.14
C ALA A 157 -4.78 -3.11 -9.92
N TYR A 158 -5.74 -3.00 -9.02
CA TYR A 158 -5.57 -2.25 -7.77
C TYR A 158 -4.46 -2.84 -6.89
N PHE A 159 -4.47 -4.15 -6.66
CA PHE A 159 -3.48 -4.81 -5.81
C PHE A 159 -2.07 -4.73 -6.39
N SER A 160 -1.92 -4.89 -7.71
CA SER A 160 -0.63 -4.74 -8.39
C SER A 160 -0.05 -3.35 -8.17
N HIS A 161 -0.84 -2.30 -8.41
CA HIS A 161 -0.40 -0.94 -8.13
C HIS A 161 -0.02 -0.76 -6.66
N MET A 162 -0.86 -1.20 -5.71
CA MET A 162 -0.62 -1.01 -4.27
C MET A 162 0.59 -1.78 -3.76
N ALA A 163 0.85 -3.00 -4.23
CA ALA A 163 2.02 -3.78 -3.84
C ALA A 163 3.32 -3.05 -4.22
N TYR A 164 3.44 -2.57 -5.45
CA TYR A 164 4.62 -1.82 -5.89
C TYR A 164 4.68 -0.39 -5.35
N PHE A 165 3.54 0.23 -5.02
CA PHE A 165 3.50 1.49 -4.29
C PHE A 165 4.12 1.37 -2.89
N LEU A 166 3.89 0.26 -2.20
CA LEU A 166 4.48 -0.01 -0.89
C LEU A 166 5.99 -0.30 -1.00
N VAL A 167 6.42 -1.04 -2.03
CA VAL A 167 7.85 -1.27 -2.31
C VAL A 167 8.56 0.06 -2.57
N ALA A 168 8.05 0.87 -3.50
CA ALA A 168 8.61 2.17 -3.81
C ALA A 168 8.59 3.12 -2.59
N GLY A 169 7.53 3.07 -1.78
CA GLY A 169 7.43 3.86 -0.55
C GLY A 169 8.48 3.49 0.49
N LYS A 170 8.82 2.21 0.61
CA LYS A 170 9.91 1.74 1.47
C LYS A 170 11.27 2.22 0.96
N ASP A 171 11.52 2.09 -0.33
CA ASP A 171 12.77 2.54 -0.95
C ASP A 171 12.99 4.04 -0.75
N MET A 172 11.94 4.85 -0.89
CA MET A 172 12.00 6.29 -0.67
C MET A 172 12.16 6.70 0.81
N THR A 173 11.87 5.82 1.76
CA THR A 173 12.15 6.08 3.18
C THR A 173 13.59 5.73 3.57
N ASN A 174 14.35 5.06 2.70
CA ASN A 174 15.76 4.76 2.90
C ASN A 174 16.63 5.96 2.44
N PRO A 175 17.39 6.61 3.36
CA PRO A 175 18.21 7.78 3.02
C PRO A 175 19.20 7.54 1.87
N SER A 176 19.75 6.34 1.74
CA SER A 176 20.69 5.99 0.67
C SER A 176 20.02 6.00 -0.71
N ASN A 177 18.78 5.54 -0.79
CA ASN A 177 18.03 5.47 -2.05
C ASN A 177 17.51 6.85 -2.48
N LEU A 178 17.26 7.77 -1.54
CA LEU A 178 16.85 9.15 -1.84
C LEU A 178 17.93 9.91 -2.64
N VAL A 179 19.22 9.72 -2.34
CA VAL A 179 20.33 10.36 -3.05
C VAL A 179 20.38 9.86 -4.49
N ASP A 180 20.30 8.56 -4.72
CA ASP A 180 20.33 7.97 -6.07
C ASP A 180 19.11 8.36 -6.90
N TYR A 181 17.94 8.46 -6.27
CA TYR A 181 16.73 8.92 -6.92
C TYR A 181 16.82 10.37 -7.37
N HIS A 182 17.29 11.27 -6.51
CA HIS A 182 17.50 12.67 -6.87
C HIS A 182 18.52 12.84 -8.02
N ASN A 183 19.58 12.05 -8.03
CA ASN A 183 20.57 12.06 -9.11
C ASN A 183 19.96 11.61 -10.44
N LYS A 184 19.20 10.52 -10.48
CA LYS A 184 18.50 10.02 -11.67
C LYS A 184 17.47 10.99 -12.23
N MET A 185 16.72 11.67 -11.35
CA MET A 185 15.74 12.69 -11.77
C MET A 185 16.43 13.94 -12.32
N ALA A 186 17.57 14.36 -11.75
CA ALA A 186 18.36 15.48 -12.25
C ALA A 186 18.98 15.18 -13.63
N GLU A 187 19.41 13.94 -13.88
CA GLU A 187 19.91 13.49 -15.19
C GLU A 187 18.80 13.44 -16.26
N SER A 188 17.61 12.98 -15.89
CA SER A 188 16.45 12.95 -16.79
C SER A 188 16.01 14.34 -17.22
N SER A 189 16.02 15.31 -16.30
CA SER A 189 15.67 16.71 -16.57
C SER A 189 16.67 17.46 -17.43
N ARG A 190 17.92 16.97 -17.53
CA ARG A 190 18.97 17.54 -18.40
C ARG A 190 18.93 17.01 -19.83
N LYS A 191 18.19 15.93 -20.07
CA LYS A 191 18.05 15.28 -21.38
C LYS A 191 16.76 15.65 -22.13
N SER A 192 15.89 16.43 -21.49
CA SER A 192 14.67 17.01 -22.06
C SER A 192 14.86 18.48 -22.39
#